data_9d6a468a97ed7cbb11ac309917299ade
#
_entry.id   9d6a468a97ed7cbb11ac309917299ade
#
_cell.length_a   1.000
_cell.length_b   1.000
_cell.length_c   1.000
_cell.angle_alpha   90.00
_cell.angle_beta   90.00
_cell.angle_gamma   90.00
#
_symmetry.space_group_name_H-M   'P 1'
#
loop_
_entity.id
_entity.type
_entity.pdbx_description
1 polymer ?
#
loop_
_entity_poly.entity_id
_entity_poly.type
_entity_poly.pdbx_seq_one_letter_code
_entity_poly.pdbx_strand_id
1 'polypeptide(L)'
;MNKVLLILLLTMVTLGANAQVTTDTTLVDVEQMAKSETAKMPKYKSGMASVMQYVMNNLKYPKEADENGVEGKVLMTFVVDKDGSLTQITPLRTAVHFFDVKKLSEKTGINEQELINHYGQLFQEEGIRILAAMPKWKPGMLNGEPVRVKYTLPVTFAIPRFAKYHM
;
A
#
# COMPACT_ATOMS: atom_id res chain seq x y z
N MET A 1 -12.18 67.77 -6.27
CA MET A 1 -11.65 67.96 -7.61
C MET A 1 -11.12 66.63 -8.11
N ASN A 2 -11.86 66.06 -9.03
CA ASN A 2 -11.40 65.43 -10.27
C ASN A 2 -10.55 64.15 -10.13
N LYS A 3 -10.74 63.08 -10.83
CA LYS A 3 -11.57 62.70 -12.02
C LYS A 3 -11.56 61.18 -12.07
N VAL A 4 -12.66 60.56 -12.15
CA VAL A 4 -13.14 59.66 -13.17
C VAL A 4 -12.08 59.26 -14.20
N LEU A 5 -11.74 58.00 -14.27
CA LEU A 5 -11.43 57.38 -15.53
C LEU A 5 -12.00 55.95 -15.57
N LEU A 6 -13.07 55.88 -16.29
CA LEU A 6 -13.73 54.69 -16.80
C LEU A 6 -12.85 54.06 -17.88
N ILE A 7 -12.42 52.84 -17.71
CA ILE A 7 -11.90 52.06 -18.82
C ILE A 7 -12.74 50.81 -18.99
N LEU A 8 -13.52 50.90 -20.00
CA LEU A 8 -14.21 49.82 -20.67
C LEU A 8 -13.17 48.94 -21.38
N LEU A 9 -13.09 47.68 -21.09
CA LEU A 9 -12.40 46.72 -21.92
C LEU A 9 -13.16 45.44 -22.00
N LEU A 10 -13.89 45.36 -23.02
CA LEU A 10 -13.81 44.43 -24.16
C LEU A 10 -13.71 42.97 -23.77
N THR A 11 -14.88 42.37 -23.78
CA THR A 11 -15.11 40.92 -23.82
C THR A 11 -14.44 40.31 -25.04
N MET A 12 -13.39 39.54 -24.81
CA MET A 12 -12.98 38.50 -25.74
C MET A 12 -13.46 37.17 -25.20
N VAL A 13 -14.59 36.75 -25.68
CA VAL A 13 -15.06 35.35 -25.61
C VAL A 13 -14.15 34.56 -26.55
N THR A 14 -13.12 33.97 -26.02
CA THR A 14 -12.45 32.87 -26.69
C THR A 14 -13.21 31.60 -26.33
N LEU A 15 -13.88 31.07 -27.32
CA LEU A 15 -14.47 29.75 -27.33
C LEU A 15 -13.31 28.74 -27.28
N GLY A 16 -12.76 28.50 -26.10
CA GLY A 16 -11.81 27.45 -25.83
C GLY A 16 -12.58 26.17 -25.48
N ALA A 17 -12.44 25.16 -26.30
CA ALA A 17 -12.95 23.83 -26.02
C ALA A 17 -12.47 23.41 -24.62
N ASN A 18 -13.39 23.39 -23.66
CA ASN A 18 -13.21 22.72 -22.39
C ASN A 18 -13.12 21.22 -22.68
N ALA A 19 -11.92 20.75 -22.95
CA ALA A 19 -11.60 19.39 -22.62
C ALA A 19 -11.63 19.32 -21.09
N GLN A 20 -12.79 19.00 -20.54
CA GLN A 20 -12.88 18.54 -19.15
C GLN A 20 -12.05 17.27 -19.10
N VAL A 21 -10.82 17.41 -18.64
CA VAL A 21 -10.09 16.29 -18.08
C VAL A 21 -10.88 15.91 -16.84
N THR A 22 -11.83 15.02 -17.01
CA THR A 22 -12.44 14.31 -15.90
C THR A 22 -11.36 13.40 -15.33
N THR A 23 -10.52 13.96 -14.48
CA THR A 23 -9.74 13.16 -13.53
C THR A 23 -10.78 12.53 -12.61
N ASP A 24 -11.27 11.37 -13.01
CA ASP A 24 -12.05 10.49 -12.16
C ASP A 24 -11.14 9.94 -11.05
N THR A 25 -10.84 10.81 -10.11
CA THR A 25 -9.87 10.62 -9.02
C THR A 25 -10.58 10.43 -7.69
N THR A 26 -11.85 10.02 -7.70
CA THR A 26 -12.57 9.78 -6.45
C THR A 26 -12.04 8.53 -5.78
N LEU A 27 -10.97 8.71 -4.99
CA LEU A 27 -10.48 7.69 -4.08
C LEU A 27 -11.44 7.63 -2.88
N VAL A 28 -12.14 6.51 -2.73
CA VAL A 28 -13.04 6.29 -1.60
C VAL A 28 -12.28 5.54 -0.52
N ASP A 29 -12.30 6.04 0.71
CA ASP A 29 -11.71 5.34 1.85
C ASP A 29 -12.66 4.21 2.32
N VAL A 30 -12.07 3.14 2.87
CA VAL A 30 -12.81 2.01 3.46
C VAL A 30 -13.84 2.48 4.49
N GLU A 31 -13.52 3.52 5.25
CA GLU A 31 -14.43 4.09 6.25
C GLU A 31 -15.67 4.76 5.62
N GLN A 32 -15.52 5.41 4.48
CA GLN A 32 -16.65 5.99 3.73
C GLN A 32 -17.53 4.90 3.12
N MET A 33 -16.91 3.82 2.62
CA MET A 33 -17.61 2.64 2.12
C MET A 33 -18.47 1.99 3.21
N ALA A 34 -17.93 1.84 4.42
CA ALA A 34 -18.63 1.20 5.54
C ALA A 34 -19.90 1.95 6.00
N LYS A 35 -20.03 3.23 5.68
CA LYS A 35 -21.17 4.08 6.05
C LYS A 35 -22.32 4.05 5.03
N SER A 36 -22.12 3.43 3.87
CA SER A 36 -23.13 3.40 2.79
C SER A 36 -23.79 2.02 2.69
N GLU A 37 -25.11 1.99 2.73
CA GLU A 37 -25.91 0.75 2.59
C GLU A 37 -25.77 0.11 1.18
N THR A 38 -25.40 0.88 0.18
CA THR A 38 -25.23 0.39 -1.20
C THR A 38 -23.79 -0.01 -1.54
N ALA A 39 -22.86 0.18 -0.61
CA ALA A 39 -21.45 -0.11 -0.83
C ALA A 39 -21.15 -1.61 -0.77
N LYS A 40 -20.35 -2.07 -1.72
CA LYS A 40 -19.72 -3.40 -1.68
C LYS A 40 -18.22 -3.24 -1.63
N MET A 41 -17.60 -3.80 -0.61
CA MET A 41 -16.16 -3.75 -0.44
C MET A 41 -15.42 -4.53 -1.53
N PRO A 42 -14.22 -4.08 -1.93
CA PRO A 42 -13.34 -4.87 -2.78
C PRO A 42 -13.09 -6.26 -2.19
N LYS A 43 -13.00 -7.28 -3.05
CA LYS A 43 -12.84 -8.66 -2.58
C LYS A 43 -11.90 -9.46 -3.47
N TYR A 44 -10.90 -10.07 -2.87
CA TYR A 44 -10.04 -11.05 -3.53
C TYR A 44 -10.62 -12.45 -3.37
N LYS A 45 -10.92 -13.12 -4.50
CA LYS A 45 -11.52 -14.48 -4.50
C LYS A 45 -12.64 -14.63 -3.45
N SER A 46 -12.43 -15.50 -2.44
CA SER A 46 -13.39 -15.73 -1.35
C SER A 46 -13.27 -14.76 -0.18
N GLY A 47 -12.35 -13.80 -0.22
CA GLY A 47 -12.18 -12.75 0.80
C GLY A 47 -10.81 -12.75 1.48
N MET A 48 -10.74 -12.22 2.69
CA MET A 48 -9.47 -11.97 3.39
C MET A 48 -8.65 -13.25 3.66
N ALA A 49 -9.30 -14.37 3.92
CA ALA A 49 -8.59 -15.65 4.05
C ALA A 49 -7.79 -16.02 2.80
N SER A 50 -8.37 -15.77 1.60
CA SER A 50 -7.66 -15.99 0.34
C SER A 50 -6.50 -15.02 0.11
N VAL A 51 -6.61 -13.78 0.62
CA VAL A 51 -5.51 -12.81 0.61
C VAL A 51 -4.34 -13.34 1.45
N MET A 52 -4.63 -13.74 2.68
CA MET A 52 -3.61 -14.27 3.59
C MET A 52 -2.94 -15.51 3.02
N GLN A 53 -3.71 -16.43 2.45
CA GLN A 53 -3.15 -17.62 1.81
C GLN A 53 -2.28 -17.29 0.59
N TYR A 54 -2.70 -16.31 -0.22
CA TYR A 54 -1.87 -15.84 -1.33
C TYR A 54 -0.54 -15.27 -0.84
N VAL A 55 -0.58 -14.42 0.18
CA VAL A 55 0.64 -13.85 0.79
C VAL A 55 1.54 -14.97 1.30
N MET A 56 1.02 -15.89 2.11
CA MET A 56 1.82 -17.00 2.67
C MET A 56 2.45 -17.88 1.59
N ASN A 57 1.71 -18.17 0.52
CA ASN A 57 2.21 -19.04 -0.56
C ASN A 57 3.24 -18.36 -1.48
N ASN A 58 3.26 -17.03 -1.52
CA ASN A 58 4.12 -16.25 -2.42
C ASN A 58 5.19 -15.45 -1.70
N LEU A 59 5.19 -15.43 -0.37
CA LEU A 59 6.18 -14.76 0.45
C LEU A 59 7.56 -15.39 0.24
N LYS A 60 8.53 -14.57 -0.15
CA LYS A 60 9.94 -14.94 -0.18
C LYS A 60 10.62 -14.25 0.98
N TYR A 61 11.00 -15.04 1.97
CA TYR A 61 11.73 -14.49 3.10
C TYR A 61 13.09 -13.95 2.61
N PRO A 62 13.46 -12.70 2.92
CA PRO A 62 14.78 -12.19 2.57
C PRO A 62 15.86 -13.05 3.22
N LYS A 63 16.75 -13.62 2.40
CA LYS A 63 17.76 -14.60 2.85
C LYS A 63 18.62 -14.07 4.00
N GLU A 64 19.06 -12.82 3.89
CA GLU A 64 19.87 -12.18 4.92
C GLU A 64 19.11 -12.04 6.24
N ALA A 65 17.81 -11.73 6.20
CA ALA A 65 16.99 -11.65 7.41
C ALA A 65 16.80 -13.02 8.07
N ASP A 66 16.61 -14.08 7.27
CA ASP A 66 16.50 -15.45 7.76
C ASP A 66 17.80 -15.93 8.43
N GLU A 67 18.94 -15.74 7.77
CA GLU A 67 20.26 -16.12 8.26
C GLU A 67 20.64 -15.40 9.59
N ASN A 68 20.18 -14.18 9.76
CA ASN A 68 20.45 -13.37 10.95
C ASN A 68 19.31 -13.40 11.99
N GLY A 69 18.27 -14.18 11.77
CA GLY A 69 17.17 -14.32 12.72
C GLY A 69 16.35 -13.04 12.89
N VAL A 70 16.20 -12.25 11.83
CA VAL A 70 15.48 -10.98 11.86
C VAL A 70 14.07 -11.17 11.34
N GLU A 71 13.08 -10.88 12.17
CA GLU A 71 11.65 -10.93 11.87
C GLU A 71 11.09 -9.52 11.64
N GLY A 72 9.90 -9.42 11.03
CA GLY A 72 9.29 -8.12 10.81
C GLY A 72 7.83 -8.15 10.40
N LYS A 73 7.25 -6.96 10.38
CA LYS A 73 5.90 -6.72 9.90
C LYS A 73 5.85 -5.42 9.14
N VAL A 74 5.35 -5.48 7.91
CA VAL A 74 5.12 -4.29 7.08
C VAL A 74 3.63 -4.10 6.92
N LEU A 75 3.15 -2.93 7.29
CA LEU A 75 1.80 -2.50 6.99
C LEU A 75 1.81 -1.85 5.62
N MET A 76 1.26 -2.54 4.62
CA MET A 76 1.17 -2.05 3.25
C MET A 76 -0.14 -1.32 3.01
N THR A 77 -0.10 -0.22 2.28
CA THR A 77 -1.29 0.43 1.74
C THR A 77 -1.28 0.35 0.22
N PHE A 78 -2.45 0.20 -0.38
CA PHE A 78 -2.64 0.13 -1.82
C PHE A 78 -4.06 0.52 -2.20
N VAL A 79 -4.28 0.79 -3.47
CA VAL A 79 -5.59 1.08 -4.02
C VAL A 79 -6.06 -0.10 -4.87
N VAL A 80 -7.26 -0.59 -4.62
CA VAL A 80 -7.97 -1.47 -5.54
C VAL A 80 -8.68 -0.58 -6.55
N ASP A 81 -8.23 -0.63 -7.79
CA ASP A 81 -8.77 0.20 -8.87
C ASP A 81 -10.12 -0.34 -9.39
N LYS A 82 -10.82 0.44 -10.19
CA LYS A 82 -12.15 0.10 -10.78
C LYS A 82 -12.13 -1.19 -11.60
N ASP A 83 -10.99 -1.52 -12.18
CA ASP A 83 -10.79 -2.76 -12.93
C ASP A 83 -10.29 -3.93 -12.05
N GLY A 84 -10.15 -3.70 -10.75
CA GLY A 84 -9.67 -4.67 -9.77
C GLY A 84 -8.15 -4.79 -9.65
N SER A 85 -7.36 -4.05 -10.44
CA SER A 85 -5.91 -4.02 -10.31
C SER A 85 -5.49 -3.32 -9.01
N LEU A 86 -4.32 -3.70 -8.48
CA LEU A 86 -3.72 -3.05 -7.33
C LEU A 86 -2.75 -1.97 -7.80
N THR A 87 -2.94 -0.75 -7.32
CA THR A 87 -2.13 0.42 -7.67
C THR A 87 -1.70 1.18 -6.41
N GLN A 88 -0.82 2.14 -6.53
CA GLN A 88 -0.33 2.97 -5.42
C GLN A 88 0.14 2.15 -4.20
N ILE A 89 0.85 1.05 -4.48
CA ILE A 89 1.35 0.14 -3.45
C ILE A 89 2.52 0.81 -2.72
N THR A 90 2.35 1.07 -1.44
CA THR A 90 3.37 1.73 -0.61
C THR A 90 3.40 1.16 0.81
N PRO A 91 4.57 1.07 1.45
CA PRO A 91 4.66 0.75 2.87
C PRO A 91 4.18 1.95 3.71
N LEU A 92 3.30 1.71 4.66
CA LEU A 92 2.79 2.71 5.59
C LEU A 92 3.59 2.72 6.90
N ARG A 93 3.93 1.53 7.39
CA ARG A 93 4.70 1.34 8.63
C ARG A 93 5.46 0.02 8.56
N THR A 94 6.67 0.02 9.09
CA THR A 94 7.50 -1.18 9.21
C THR A 94 7.95 -1.35 10.65
N ALA A 95 7.84 -2.57 11.18
CA ALA A 95 8.43 -2.98 12.44
C ALA A 95 9.44 -4.08 12.15
N VAL A 96 10.62 -4.00 12.76
CA VAL A 96 11.69 -4.99 12.66
C VAL A 96 11.98 -5.52 14.05
N HIS A 97 12.14 -6.82 14.19
CA HIS A 97 12.44 -7.50 15.44
C HIS A 97 13.69 -8.37 15.28
N PHE A 98 14.64 -8.17 16.13
CA PHE A 98 15.87 -8.94 16.17
C PHE A 98 15.82 -9.95 17.32
N PHE A 99 16.38 -11.13 17.10
CA PHE A 99 16.59 -12.08 18.19
C PHE A 99 17.69 -11.57 19.16
N ASP A 100 18.78 -11.04 18.59
CA ASP A 100 19.90 -10.45 19.33
C ASP A 100 20.53 -9.32 18.51
N VAL A 101 19.99 -8.12 18.68
CA VAL A 101 20.45 -6.93 17.93
C VAL A 101 21.89 -6.56 18.29
N LYS A 102 22.30 -6.74 19.56
CA LYS A 102 23.65 -6.42 20.01
C LYS A 102 24.69 -7.28 19.32
N LYS A 103 24.48 -8.60 19.32
CA LYS A 103 25.35 -9.56 18.64
C LYS A 103 25.43 -9.29 17.13
N LEU A 104 24.30 -8.94 16.52
CA LEU A 104 24.25 -8.62 15.09
C LEU A 104 25.02 -7.33 14.79
N SER A 105 24.87 -6.29 15.61
CA SER A 105 25.60 -5.03 15.50
C SER A 105 27.11 -5.23 15.65
N GLU A 106 27.55 -6.02 16.64
CA GLU A 106 28.97 -6.38 16.82
C GLU A 106 29.53 -7.18 15.62
N LYS A 107 28.72 -8.11 15.07
CA LYS A 107 29.11 -8.93 13.90
C LYS A 107 29.27 -8.10 12.63
N THR A 108 28.38 -7.13 12.41
CA THR A 108 28.31 -6.36 11.16
C THR A 108 29.04 -5.02 11.22
N GLY A 109 29.31 -4.50 12.41
CA GLY A 109 29.81 -3.14 12.61
C GLY A 109 28.78 -2.04 12.35
N ILE A 110 27.50 -2.41 12.21
CA ILE A 110 26.39 -1.51 11.88
C ILE A 110 25.59 -1.23 13.15
N ASN A 111 25.20 0.02 13.38
CA ASN A 111 24.38 0.38 14.53
C ASN A 111 22.92 -0.11 14.38
N GLU A 112 22.20 -0.18 15.50
CA GLU A 112 20.83 -0.71 15.55
C GLU A 112 19.87 0.04 14.61
N GLN A 113 19.96 1.36 14.52
CA GLN A 113 19.07 2.14 13.65
C GLN A 113 19.30 1.84 12.17
N GLU A 114 20.55 1.68 11.77
CA GLU A 114 20.90 1.30 10.39
C GLU A 114 20.46 -0.14 10.09
N LEU A 115 20.56 -1.07 11.05
CA LEU A 115 20.03 -2.42 10.93
C LEU A 115 18.50 -2.41 10.75
N ILE A 116 17.79 -1.62 11.56
CA ILE A 116 16.32 -1.45 11.41
C ILE A 116 15.96 -0.94 10.00
N ASN A 117 16.68 0.06 9.51
CA ASN A 117 16.44 0.62 8.18
C ASN A 117 16.73 -0.41 7.09
N HIS A 118 17.86 -1.10 7.17
CA HIS A 118 18.28 -2.11 6.18
C HIS A 118 17.27 -3.26 6.08
N TYR A 119 16.96 -3.93 7.19
CA TYR A 119 16.01 -5.04 7.18
C TYR A 119 14.58 -4.58 6.92
N GLY A 120 14.24 -3.38 7.39
CA GLY A 120 12.96 -2.76 7.07
C GLY A 120 12.77 -2.58 5.57
N GLN A 121 13.80 -2.13 4.86
CA GLN A 121 13.77 -1.99 3.40
C GLN A 121 13.57 -3.34 2.70
N LEU A 122 14.31 -4.39 3.10
CA LEU A 122 14.16 -5.73 2.54
C LEU A 122 12.72 -6.25 2.67
N PHE A 123 12.10 -6.06 3.82
CA PHE A 123 10.71 -6.46 4.05
C PHE A 123 9.70 -5.62 3.24
N GLN A 124 9.96 -4.32 3.08
CA GLN A 124 9.13 -3.44 2.26
C GLN A 124 9.17 -3.83 0.79
N GLU A 125 10.35 -4.09 0.24
CA GLU A 125 10.55 -4.51 -1.15
C GLU A 125 9.80 -5.81 -1.45
N GLU A 126 9.87 -6.79 -0.56
CA GLU A 126 9.13 -8.03 -0.70
C GLU A 126 7.62 -7.82 -0.58
N GLY A 127 7.16 -6.98 0.34
CA GLY A 127 5.76 -6.59 0.47
C GLY A 127 5.21 -5.95 -0.81
N ILE A 128 5.97 -5.04 -1.43
CA ILE A 128 5.64 -4.42 -2.71
C ILE A 128 5.57 -5.47 -3.81
N ARG A 129 6.58 -6.35 -3.90
CA ARG A 129 6.65 -7.42 -4.92
C ARG A 129 5.43 -8.33 -4.87
N ILE A 130 5.03 -8.77 -3.67
CA ILE A 130 3.87 -9.68 -3.49
C ILE A 130 2.59 -9.00 -3.96
N LEU A 131 2.34 -7.76 -3.55
CA LEU A 131 1.13 -7.04 -3.91
C LEU A 131 1.10 -6.65 -5.39
N ALA A 132 2.23 -6.26 -5.97
CA ALA A 132 2.34 -5.95 -7.40
C ALA A 132 2.07 -7.17 -8.29
N ALA A 133 2.41 -8.38 -7.83
CA ALA A 133 2.17 -9.64 -8.53
C ALA A 133 0.78 -10.25 -8.24
N MET A 134 -0.01 -9.62 -7.38
CA MET A 134 -1.30 -10.18 -6.96
C MET A 134 -2.34 -10.08 -8.10
N PRO A 135 -3.06 -11.16 -8.40
CA PRO A 135 -4.14 -11.12 -9.38
C PRO A 135 -5.24 -10.11 -9.03
N LYS A 136 -5.95 -9.67 -10.05
CA LYS A 136 -7.05 -8.69 -9.89
C LYS A 136 -8.07 -9.12 -8.85
N TRP A 137 -8.56 -8.14 -8.12
CA TRP A 137 -9.66 -8.24 -7.17
C TRP A 137 -11.00 -7.96 -7.86
N LYS A 138 -12.09 -8.32 -7.21
CA LYS A 138 -13.39 -7.70 -7.52
C LYS A 138 -13.34 -6.28 -6.96
N PRO A 139 -13.62 -5.25 -7.79
CA PRO A 139 -13.56 -3.85 -7.35
C PRO A 139 -14.62 -3.54 -6.28
N GLY A 140 -14.40 -2.47 -5.55
CA GLY A 140 -15.43 -1.87 -4.71
C GLY A 140 -16.57 -1.32 -5.57
N MET A 141 -17.79 -1.39 -5.06
CA MET A 141 -18.95 -0.82 -5.72
C MET A 141 -19.64 0.18 -4.79
N LEU A 142 -20.05 1.31 -5.32
CA LEU A 142 -20.83 2.31 -4.61
C LEU A 142 -21.98 2.74 -5.54
N ASN A 143 -23.23 2.64 -5.07
CA ASN A 143 -24.42 2.94 -5.87
C ASN A 143 -24.49 2.18 -7.22
N GLY A 144 -23.92 0.98 -7.29
CA GLY A 144 -23.88 0.15 -8.49
C GLY A 144 -22.72 0.43 -9.44
N GLU A 145 -21.87 1.42 -9.15
CA GLU A 145 -20.69 1.76 -9.96
C GLU A 145 -19.37 1.31 -9.30
N PRO A 146 -18.38 0.86 -10.09
CA PRO A 146 -17.08 0.52 -9.56
C PRO A 146 -16.33 1.77 -9.08
N VAL A 147 -15.75 1.69 -7.90
CA VAL A 147 -15.00 2.78 -7.26
C VAL A 147 -13.59 2.34 -6.87
N ARG A 148 -12.69 3.30 -6.78
CA ARG A 148 -11.33 3.10 -6.29
C ARG A 148 -11.34 3.10 -4.77
N VAL A 149 -10.80 2.05 -4.15
CA VAL A 149 -10.82 1.91 -2.69
C VAL A 149 -9.41 1.71 -2.16
N LYS A 150 -9.02 2.54 -1.19
CA LYS A 150 -7.77 2.40 -0.47
C LYS A 150 -7.89 1.28 0.56
N TYR A 151 -6.90 0.40 0.56
CA TYR A 151 -6.84 -0.75 1.45
C TYR A 151 -5.52 -0.78 2.22
N THR A 152 -5.54 -1.45 3.37
CA THR A 152 -4.35 -1.67 4.18
C THR A 152 -4.24 -3.15 4.53
N LEU A 153 -3.05 -3.72 4.37
CA LEU A 153 -2.78 -5.13 4.61
C LEU A 153 -1.46 -5.31 5.38
N PRO A 154 -1.43 -6.05 6.49
CA PRO A 154 -0.20 -6.45 7.14
C PRO A 154 0.46 -7.62 6.41
N VAL A 155 1.74 -7.50 6.07
CA VAL A 155 2.62 -8.58 5.63
C VAL A 155 3.57 -8.90 6.77
N THR A 156 3.51 -10.12 7.28
CA THR A 156 4.30 -10.56 8.44
C THR A 156 5.40 -11.51 8.01
N PHE A 157 6.62 -11.22 8.43
CA PHE A 157 7.81 -12.02 8.26
C PHE A 157 8.15 -12.65 9.62
N ALA A 158 7.85 -13.93 9.76
CA ALA A 158 8.11 -14.68 10.98
C ALA A 158 8.86 -15.97 10.65
N ILE A 159 9.87 -16.29 11.46
CA ILE A 159 10.65 -17.52 11.32
C ILE A 159 9.97 -18.61 12.15
N PRO A 160 9.58 -19.74 11.53
CA PRO A 160 8.98 -20.85 12.26
C PRO A 160 9.91 -21.34 13.37
N ARG A 161 9.54 -21.18 14.61
CA ARG A 161 10.40 -21.53 15.78
C ARG A 161 10.71 -23.02 15.87
N PHE A 162 9.92 -23.87 15.19
CA PHE A 162 10.10 -25.33 15.19
C PHE A 162 11.16 -25.84 14.22
N ALA A 163 11.64 -25.01 13.28
CA ALA A 163 12.64 -25.42 12.29
C ALA A 163 14.09 -25.43 12.82
N LYS A 164 14.37 -24.81 13.98
CA LYS A 164 15.75 -24.65 14.50
C LYS A 164 16.21 -25.71 15.50
N TYR A 165 15.37 -26.69 15.84
CA TYR A 165 15.71 -27.70 16.87
C TYR A 165 16.05 -29.10 16.32
N HIS A 166 16.24 -29.25 15.02
CA HIS A 166 16.62 -30.52 14.40
C HIS A 166 17.85 -30.38 13.48
N MET A 167 18.94 -29.79 14.02
CA MET A 167 20.30 -30.00 13.50
C MET A 167 21.26 -30.14 14.65
#